data_9d3ad269c56a98918b08258df6cea497
#
_entry.id   9d3ad269c56a98918b08258df6cea497
#
_cell.length_a   1.000
_cell.length_b   1.000
_cell.length_c   1.000
_cell.angle_alpha   90.00
_cell.angle_beta   90.00
_cell.angle_gamma   90.00
#
_symmetry.space_group_name_H-M   'P 1'
#
loop_
_entity.id
_entity.type
_entity.pdbx_description
1 polymer ?
#
loop_
_entity_poly.entity_id
_entity_poly.type
_entity_poly.pdbx_seq_one_letter_code
_entity_poly.pdbx_strand_id
1 'polypeptide(L)'
;MNKQQLIAAFADKFAGQTGTVYASPGRINLIGEHTDYNGGFVFPCALSFGTYLLISPNGEQKINFRSLNMEAVYALGLDELTAPLPDKAWANYPLGVFAQFIKRGVAITQGYDILFWGNVPAGAGLSSSAAMEVVTAYALNELLDTGYALTELAK
;
A
#
# COMPACT_ATOMS: atom_id res chain seq x y z
N MET A 1 6.60 -1.15 16.11
CA MET A 1 7.01 -2.55 15.86
C MET A 1 8.31 -2.55 15.08
N ASN A 2 9.16 -3.56 15.28
CA ASN A 2 10.35 -3.78 14.45
C ASN A 2 10.04 -4.80 13.32
N LYS A 3 11.00 -5.00 12.40
CA LYS A 3 10.83 -5.90 11.23
C LYS A 3 10.48 -7.35 11.64
N GLN A 4 11.11 -7.89 12.69
CA GLN A 4 10.86 -9.27 13.14
C GLN A 4 9.43 -9.43 13.70
N GLN A 5 8.96 -8.43 14.46
CA GLN A 5 7.58 -8.41 14.97
C GLN A 5 6.54 -8.33 13.85
N LEU A 6 6.84 -7.58 12.79
CA LEU A 6 5.97 -7.50 11.61
C LEU A 6 5.90 -8.84 10.87
N ILE A 7 7.03 -9.52 10.67
CA ILE A 7 7.09 -10.85 10.05
C ILE A 7 6.31 -11.87 10.88
N ALA A 8 6.46 -11.85 12.21
CA ALA A 8 5.72 -12.73 13.11
C ALA A 8 4.21 -12.47 13.05
N ALA A 9 3.80 -11.19 12.99
CA ALA A 9 2.40 -10.82 12.86
C ALA A 9 1.81 -11.27 11.50
N PHE A 10 2.59 -11.21 10.43
CA PHE A 10 2.18 -11.72 9.12
C PHE A 10 1.95 -13.24 9.18
N ALA A 11 2.91 -13.99 9.74
CA ALA A 11 2.79 -15.43 9.90
C ALA A 11 1.57 -15.84 10.75
N ASP A 12 1.26 -15.09 11.81
CA ASP A 12 0.06 -15.30 12.64
C ASP A 12 -1.24 -15.12 11.83
N LYS A 13 -1.29 -14.12 10.95
CA LYS A 13 -2.48 -13.81 10.15
C LYS A 13 -2.65 -14.70 8.93
N PHE A 14 -1.57 -15.28 8.39
CA PHE A 14 -1.55 -16.03 7.14
C PHE A 14 -0.87 -17.41 7.29
N ALA A 15 -1.33 -18.20 8.26
CA ALA A 15 -1.00 -19.63 8.41
C ALA A 15 0.50 -19.97 8.35
N GLY A 16 1.36 -19.15 8.96
CA GLY A 16 2.80 -19.40 9.02
C GLY A 16 3.59 -18.96 7.79
N GLN A 17 2.96 -18.30 6.81
CA GLN A 17 3.65 -17.75 5.64
C GLN A 17 4.66 -16.66 6.02
N THR A 18 5.65 -16.46 5.16
CA THR A 18 6.61 -15.36 5.26
C THR A 18 6.36 -14.35 4.15
N GLY A 19 6.21 -13.07 4.52
CA GLY A 19 6.02 -11.98 3.56
C GLY A 19 7.30 -11.17 3.35
N THR A 20 7.47 -10.63 2.15
CA THR A 20 8.47 -9.59 1.87
C THR A 20 8.00 -8.28 2.47
N VAL A 21 8.91 -7.57 3.15
CA VAL A 21 8.61 -6.30 3.85
C VAL A 21 9.01 -5.12 2.98
N TYR A 22 8.05 -4.23 2.76
CA TYR A 22 8.23 -2.93 2.12
C TYR A 22 7.85 -1.81 3.09
N ALA A 23 8.37 -0.60 2.88
CA ALA A 23 8.05 0.56 3.71
C ALA A 23 8.03 1.84 2.90
N SER A 24 7.08 2.71 3.22
CA SER A 24 7.01 4.08 2.69
C SER A 24 6.89 5.06 3.85
N PRO A 25 7.71 6.12 3.89
CA PRO A 25 7.59 7.15 4.91
C PRO A 25 6.29 7.94 4.77
N GLY A 26 5.81 8.49 5.87
CA GLY A 26 4.86 9.60 5.85
C GLY A 26 5.54 10.87 5.35
N ARG A 27 4.75 11.87 5.00
CA ARG A 27 5.24 13.16 4.51
C ARG A 27 4.58 14.31 5.27
N ILE A 28 5.37 15.35 5.51
CA ILE A 28 4.89 16.67 5.91
C ILE A 28 5.38 17.69 4.91
N ASN A 29 4.57 18.70 4.58
CA ASN A 29 5.05 19.93 3.95
C ASN A 29 5.45 20.93 5.05
N LEU A 30 6.70 21.41 4.99
CA LEU A 30 7.15 22.47 5.88
C LEU A 30 6.57 23.81 5.47
N ILE A 31 6.33 23.98 4.16
CA ILE A 31 5.61 25.13 3.57
C ILE A 31 5.06 24.71 2.20
N GLY A 32 3.96 25.32 1.77
CA GLY A 32 3.37 25.12 0.45
C GLY A 32 2.14 24.22 0.47
N GLU A 33 1.36 24.19 1.56
CA GLU A 33 0.07 23.51 1.62
C GLU A 33 -0.89 24.07 0.56
N HIS A 34 -1.59 23.16 -0.15
CA HIS A 34 -2.53 23.48 -1.23
C HIS A 34 -1.93 24.20 -2.46
N THR A 35 -0.61 24.27 -2.58
CA THR A 35 0.07 24.91 -3.72
C THR A 35 0.54 23.90 -4.78
N ASP A 36 0.77 22.66 -4.41
CA ASP A 36 1.24 21.57 -5.28
C ASP A 36 0.35 21.37 -6.51
N TYR A 37 -0.97 21.20 -6.31
CA TYR A 37 -1.93 21.01 -7.41
C TYR A 37 -2.32 22.34 -8.11
N ASN A 38 -1.83 23.49 -7.61
CA ASN A 38 -1.97 24.81 -8.23
C ASN A 38 -0.69 25.27 -8.95
N GLY A 39 0.30 24.38 -9.14
CA GLY A 39 1.56 24.70 -9.81
C GLY A 39 2.51 25.57 -8.99
N GLY A 40 2.30 25.67 -7.68
CA GLY A 40 3.15 26.40 -6.75
C GLY A 40 4.28 25.55 -6.18
N PHE A 41 5.21 26.21 -5.49
CA PHE A 41 6.33 25.52 -4.84
C PHE A 41 5.89 24.85 -3.54
N VAL A 42 6.48 23.70 -3.26
CA VAL A 42 6.31 22.92 -2.04
C VAL A 42 7.67 22.60 -1.42
N PHE A 43 7.70 22.40 -0.11
CA PHE A 43 8.89 21.95 0.59
C PHE A 43 8.56 20.74 1.47
N PRO A 44 8.42 19.55 0.85
CA PRO A 44 8.09 18.32 1.55
C PRO A 44 9.30 17.75 2.29
N CYS A 45 9.02 17.07 3.40
CA CYS A 45 10.00 16.33 4.17
C CYS A 45 9.43 14.94 4.50
N ALA A 46 10.25 13.89 4.31
CA ALA A 46 9.91 12.55 4.75
C ALA A 46 10.05 12.42 6.27
N LEU A 47 9.17 11.63 6.87
CA LEU A 47 9.13 11.40 8.31
C LEU A 47 9.73 10.04 8.66
N SER A 48 10.14 9.87 9.93
CA SER A 48 10.48 8.57 10.50
C SER A 48 9.26 7.67 10.77
N PHE A 49 8.06 8.25 10.73
CA PHE A 49 6.78 7.51 10.71
C PHE A 49 6.45 7.09 9.29
N GLY A 50 5.80 5.94 9.13
CA GLY A 50 5.45 5.45 7.80
C GLY A 50 4.48 4.29 7.82
N THR A 51 4.18 3.81 6.62
CA THR A 51 3.37 2.61 6.38
C THR A 51 4.27 1.48 5.92
N TYR A 52 4.10 0.33 6.52
CA TYR A 52 4.76 -0.92 6.19
C TYR A 52 3.75 -1.85 5.53
N LEU A 53 4.22 -2.55 4.52
CA LEU A 53 3.47 -3.57 3.80
C LEU A 53 4.28 -4.87 3.82
N LEU A 54 3.62 -5.98 4.19
CA LEU A 54 4.13 -7.32 3.99
C LEU A 54 3.26 -7.99 2.94
N ILE A 55 3.88 -8.64 1.98
CA ILE A 55 3.19 -9.31 0.88
C ILE A 55 3.83 -10.64 0.55
N SER A 56 3.00 -11.64 0.28
CA SER A 56 3.41 -12.96 -0.18
C SER A 56 2.41 -13.48 -1.21
N PRO A 57 2.86 -14.18 -2.28
CA PRO A 57 1.95 -14.97 -3.10
C PRO A 57 1.25 -16.02 -2.25
N ASN A 58 -0.06 -16.23 -2.47
CA ASN A 58 -0.85 -17.18 -1.66
C ASN A 58 -1.31 -18.43 -2.43
N GLY A 59 -0.99 -18.53 -3.73
CA GLY A 59 -1.40 -19.65 -4.57
C GLY A 59 -2.89 -19.68 -4.91
N GLU A 60 -3.64 -18.66 -4.53
CA GLU A 60 -5.07 -18.53 -4.79
C GLU A 60 -5.33 -17.50 -5.92
N GLN A 61 -6.58 -17.42 -6.39
CA GLN A 61 -7.02 -16.42 -7.37
C GLN A 61 -7.71 -15.24 -6.68
N LYS A 62 -7.18 -14.82 -5.52
CA LYS A 62 -7.72 -13.69 -4.74
C LYS A 62 -6.63 -12.96 -3.98
N ILE A 63 -6.90 -11.70 -3.65
CA ILE A 63 -6.05 -10.87 -2.80
C ILE A 63 -6.72 -10.68 -1.45
N ASN A 64 -5.99 -11.01 -0.39
CA ASN A 64 -6.42 -10.83 0.99
C ASN A 64 -5.76 -9.60 1.57
N PHE A 65 -6.53 -8.58 1.92
CA PHE A 65 -6.08 -7.36 2.57
C PHE A 65 -6.36 -7.40 4.07
N ARG A 66 -5.34 -7.27 4.88
CA ARG A 66 -5.41 -7.14 6.34
C ARG A 66 -4.61 -5.94 6.82
N SER A 67 -4.96 -5.43 8.00
CA SER A 67 -4.23 -4.35 8.67
C SER A 67 -4.12 -4.65 10.15
N LEU A 68 -3.01 -4.27 10.78
CA LEU A 68 -2.86 -4.31 12.24
C LEU A 68 -3.44 -3.06 12.91
N ASN A 69 -3.78 -2.04 12.12
CA ASN A 69 -4.36 -0.79 12.62
C ASN A 69 -5.88 -0.74 12.46
N MET A 70 -6.47 -1.61 11.64
CA MET A 70 -7.89 -1.61 11.28
C MET A 70 -8.45 -3.02 11.35
N GLU A 71 -9.67 -3.15 11.88
CA GLU A 71 -10.31 -4.46 12.10
C GLU A 71 -10.86 -5.07 10.81
N ALA A 72 -11.35 -4.23 9.88
CA ALA A 72 -11.96 -4.71 8.65
C ALA A 72 -10.92 -5.44 7.77
N VAL A 73 -11.29 -6.63 7.30
CA VAL A 73 -10.52 -7.46 6.38
C VAL A 73 -11.27 -7.59 5.06
N TYR A 74 -10.53 -7.69 3.95
CA TYR A 74 -11.12 -7.80 2.62
C TYR A 74 -10.45 -8.93 1.86
N ALA A 75 -11.24 -9.70 1.11
CA ALA A 75 -10.77 -10.72 0.18
C ALA A 75 -11.47 -10.50 -1.15
N LEU A 76 -10.71 -10.29 -2.22
CA LEU A 76 -11.21 -9.92 -3.54
C LEU A 76 -10.67 -10.89 -4.59
N GLY A 77 -11.53 -11.38 -5.47
CA GLY A 77 -11.12 -12.09 -6.67
C GLY A 77 -10.28 -11.22 -7.60
N LEU A 78 -9.44 -11.83 -8.43
CA LEU A 78 -8.60 -11.06 -9.36
C LEU A 78 -9.42 -10.28 -10.39
N ASP A 79 -10.65 -10.71 -10.69
CA ASP A 79 -11.62 -10.05 -11.56
C ASP A 79 -12.31 -8.83 -10.90
N GLU A 80 -12.23 -8.71 -9.58
CA GLU A 80 -12.82 -7.62 -8.81
C GLU A 80 -11.87 -6.43 -8.59
N LEU A 81 -10.59 -6.54 -8.97
CA LEU A 81 -9.54 -5.57 -8.61
C LEU A 81 -9.69 -4.18 -9.25
N THR A 82 -10.59 -4.01 -10.19
CA THR A 82 -10.83 -2.72 -10.86
C THR A 82 -12.05 -1.97 -10.34
N ALA A 83 -12.84 -2.59 -9.48
CA ALA A 83 -14.05 -1.99 -8.90
C ALA A 83 -13.79 -1.51 -7.46
N PRO A 84 -14.20 -0.28 -7.10
CA PRO A 84 -14.03 0.20 -5.73
C PRO A 84 -14.95 -0.56 -4.78
N LEU A 85 -14.46 -0.78 -3.56
CA LEU A 85 -15.27 -1.29 -2.45
C LEU A 85 -16.23 -0.20 -1.94
N PRO A 86 -17.41 -0.57 -1.43
CA PRO A 86 -18.39 0.38 -0.86
C PRO A 86 -17.84 1.03 0.43
N ASP A 87 -18.56 2.06 0.90
CA ASP A 87 -18.43 2.64 2.24
C ASP A 87 -17.06 3.18 2.63
N LYS A 88 -16.30 3.75 1.68
CA LYS A 88 -14.96 4.32 1.92
C LYS A 88 -14.01 3.33 2.61
N ALA A 89 -14.10 2.05 2.24
CA ALA A 89 -13.24 1.01 2.76
C ALA A 89 -11.75 1.40 2.64
N TRP A 90 -10.96 1.19 3.70
CA TRP A 90 -9.53 1.53 3.70
C TRP A 90 -8.76 0.77 2.60
N ALA A 91 -9.21 -0.42 2.24
CA ALA A 91 -8.60 -1.22 1.19
C ALA A 91 -8.75 -0.60 -0.21
N ASN A 92 -9.60 0.44 -0.39
CA ASN A 92 -9.69 1.17 -1.65
C ASN A 92 -8.38 1.88 -2.04
N TYR A 93 -7.53 2.25 -1.07
CA TYR A 93 -6.22 2.83 -1.37
C TYR A 93 -5.30 1.82 -2.10
N PRO A 94 -4.95 0.65 -1.53
CA PRO A 94 -4.16 -0.33 -2.25
C PRO A 94 -4.88 -0.91 -3.46
N LEU A 95 -6.20 -1.10 -3.41
CA LEU A 95 -7.00 -1.59 -4.54
C LEU A 95 -6.91 -0.64 -5.75
N GLY A 96 -6.96 0.67 -5.52
CA GLY A 96 -6.76 1.67 -6.57
C GLY A 96 -5.41 1.53 -7.28
N VAL A 97 -4.36 1.17 -6.55
CA VAL A 97 -3.04 0.90 -7.14
C VAL A 97 -3.07 -0.34 -8.04
N PHE A 98 -3.66 -1.46 -7.59
CA PHE A 98 -3.87 -2.63 -8.44
C PHE A 98 -4.63 -2.28 -9.72
N ALA A 99 -5.72 -1.51 -9.59
CA ALA A 99 -6.51 -1.06 -10.74
C ALA A 99 -5.68 -0.22 -11.74
N GLN A 100 -4.77 0.66 -11.26
CA GLN A 100 -3.90 1.45 -12.13
C GLN A 100 -2.86 0.56 -12.85
N PHE A 101 -2.28 -0.44 -12.20
CA PHE A 101 -1.38 -1.40 -12.85
C PHE A 101 -2.11 -2.17 -13.95
N ILE A 102 -3.31 -2.69 -13.67
CA ILE A 102 -4.14 -3.38 -14.66
C ILE A 102 -4.49 -2.46 -15.83
N LYS A 103 -4.88 -1.21 -15.56
CA LYS A 103 -5.18 -0.21 -16.60
C LYS A 103 -3.99 0.09 -17.51
N ARG A 104 -2.76 -0.02 -16.98
CA ARG A 104 -1.51 0.12 -17.74
C ARG A 104 -1.10 -1.16 -18.47
N GLY A 105 -1.92 -2.21 -18.45
CA GLY A 105 -1.68 -3.48 -19.14
C GLY A 105 -0.85 -4.50 -18.35
N VAL A 106 -0.61 -4.27 -17.05
CA VAL A 106 0.08 -5.23 -16.20
C VAL A 106 -0.88 -6.33 -15.79
N ALA A 107 -0.58 -7.58 -16.10
CA ALA A 107 -1.41 -8.72 -15.75
C ALA A 107 -1.15 -9.14 -14.28
N ILE A 108 -2.20 -9.19 -13.48
CA ILE A 108 -2.18 -9.77 -12.14
C ILE A 108 -2.69 -11.22 -12.28
N THR A 109 -1.78 -12.17 -12.29
CA THR A 109 -2.10 -13.58 -12.60
C THR A 109 -2.16 -14.51 -11.39
N GLN A 110 -1.78 -14.00 -10.21
CA GLN A 110 -1.80 -14.75 -8.95
C GLN A 110 -2.31 -13.90 -7.82
N GLY A 111 -2.84 -14.54 -6.78
CA GLY A 111 -3.28 -13.86 -5.58
C GLY A 111 -2.15 -13.58 -4.59
N TYR A 112 -2.43 -12.67 -3.67
CA TYR A 112 -1.48 -12.25 -2.64
C TYR A 112 -2.16 -12.13 -1.27
N ASP A 113 -1.42 -12.51 -0.24
CA ASP A 113 -1.72 -12.14 1.14
C ASP A 113 -0.96 -10.86 1.48
N ILE A 114 -1.69 -9.84 1.96
CA ILE A 114 -1.15 -8.49 2.20
C ILE A 114 -1.52 -8.05 3.61
N LEU A 115 -0.50 -7.64 4.39
CA LEU A 115 -0.66 -7.07 5.72
C LEU A 115 -0.09 -5.66 5.76
N PHE A 116 -0.90 -4.70 6.17
CA PHE A 116 -0.47 -3.33 6.43
C PHE A 116 -0.28 -3.08 7.93
N TRP A 117 0.71 -2.28 8.24
CA TRP A 117 0.89 -1.65 9.54
C TRP A 117 1.50 -0.26 9.39
N GLY A 118 1.00 0.70 10.14
CA GLY A 118 1.55 2.05 10.16
C GLY A 118 1.73 2.57 11.59
N ASN A 119 2.74 3.39 11.79
CA ASN A 119 2.95 4.14 13.02
C ASN A 119 2.70 5.65 12.82
N VAL A 120 2.08 6.03 11.71
CA VAL A 120 1.62 7.39 11.45
C VAL A 120 0.42 7.68 12.37
N PRO A 121 0.45 8.73 13.20
CA PRO A 121 -0.68 9.07 14.05
C PRO A 121 -1.95 9.33 13.23
N ALA A 122 -3.06 8.73 13.64
CA ALA A 122 -4.34 8.90 12.94
C ALA A 122 -4.81 10.36 13.00
N GLY A 123 -5.29 10.90 11.87
CA GLY A 123 -5.84 12.24 11.78
C GLY A 123 -4.79 13.37 11.82
N ALA A 124 -3.50 13.07 11.83
CA ALA A 124 -2.43 14.06 11.91
C ALA A 124 -2.08 14.76 10.57
N GLY A 125 -2.78 14.43 9.47
CA GLY A 125 -2.48 15.00 8.15
C GLY A 125 -1.13 14.58 7.56
N LEU A 126 -0.52 13.51 8.09
CA LEU A 126 0.83 13.06 7.73
C LEU A 126 0.86 12.07 6.55
N SER A 127 -0.13 12.18 5.66
CA SER A 127 -0.19 11.42 4.38
C SER A 127 -0.17 9.89 4.52
N SER A 128 -0.84 9.31 5.54
CA SER A 128 -0.90 7.87 5.74
C SER A 128 -1.50 7.12 4.54
N SER A 129 -2.55 7.67 3.92
CA SER A 129 -3.17 7.07 2.72
C SER A 129 -2.21 7.05 1.54
N ALA A 130 -1.55 8.17 1.24
CA ALA A 130 -0.55 8.24 0.18
C ALA A 130 0.65 7.31 0.44
N ALA A 131 1.09 7.18 1.71
CA ALA A 131 2.14 6.22 2.06
C ALA A 131 1.71 4.76 1.81
N MET A 132 0.42 4.43 2.02
CA MET A 132 -0.15 3.12 1.71
C MET A 132 -0.17 2.87 0.19
N GLU A 133 -0.58 3.85 -0.60
CA GLU A 133 -0.57 3.77 -2.07
C GLU A 133 0.86 3.61 -2.61
N VAL A 134 1.80 4.44 -2.16
CA VAL A 134 3.20 4.40 -2.59
C VAL A 134 3.87 3.07 -2.23
N VAL A 135 3.69 2.55 -1.01
CA VAL A 135 4.29 1.27 -0.64
C VAL A 135 3.70 0.10 -1.42
N THR A 136 2.39 0.18 -1.76
CA THR A 136 1.73 -0.83 -2.61
C THR A 136 2.27 -0.76 -4.04
N ALA A 137 2.38 0.42 -4.62
CA ALA A 137 2.91 0.62 -5.97
C ALA A 137 4.37 0.13 -6.07
N TYR A 138 5.20 0.46 -5.09
CA TYR A 138 6.58 -0.01 -5.05
C TYR A 138 6.68 -1.53 -4.93
N ALA A 139 5.89 -2.14 -4.04
CA ALA A 139 5.87 -3.59 -3.88
C ALA A 139 5.43 -4.32 -5.15
N LEU A 140 4.36 -3.84 -5.82
CA LEU A 140 3.90 -4.41 -7.08
C LEU A 140 4.91 -4.23 -8.22
N ASN A 141 5.56 -3.08 -8.31
CA ASN A 141 6.62 -2.83 -9.30
C ASN A 141 7.75 -3.87 -9.19
N GLU A 142 8.21 -4.15 -7.96
CA GLU A 142 9.25 -5.14 -7.70
C GLU A 142 8.76 -6.59 -7.97
N LEU A 143 7.57 -6.94 -7.46
CA LEU A 143 7.05 -8.31 -7.56
C LEU A 143 6.65 -8.70 -8.98
N LEU A 144 6.20 -7.74 -9.79
CA LEU A 144 5.74 -7.96 -11.16
C LEU A 144 6.81 -7.59 -12.20
N ASP A 145 8.01 -7.16 -11.75
CA ASP A 145 9.13 -6.75 -12.59
C ASP A 145 8.74 -5.76 -13.70
N THR A 146 7.90 -4.76 -13.33
CA THR A 146 7.36 -3.81 -14.32
C THR A 146 8.36 -2.75 -14.75
N GLY A 147 9.42 -2.51 -13.97
CA GLY A 147 10.50 -1.58 -14.31
C GLY A 147 10.12 -0.09 -14.30
N TYR A 148 8.99 0.28 -13.70
CA TYR A 148 8.58 1.69 -13.60
C TYR A 148 9.56 2.48 -12.71
N ALA A 149 9.92 3.69 -13.16
CA ALA A 149 10.70 4.61 -12.34
C ALA A 149 9.87 5.13 -11.16
N LEU A 150 10.54 5.49 -10.05
CA LEU A 150 9.84 6.00 -8.84
C LEU A 150 8.94 7.21 -9.12
N THR A 151 9.33 8.08 -10.06
CA THR A 151 8.54 9.22 -10.51
C THR A 151 7.28 8.84 -11.29
N GLU A 152 7.25 7.64 -11.89
CA GLU A 152 6.06 7.09 -12.55
C GLU A 152 5.11 6.44 -11.56
N LEU A 153 5.65 5.81 -10.50
CA LEU A 153 4.85 5.24 -9.42
C LEU A 153 4.15 6.32 -8.56
N ALA A 154 4.67 7.56 -8.56
CA ALA A 154 4.11 8.68 -7.81
C ALA A 154 2.99 9.43 -8.56
N LYS A 155 2.68 9.05 -9.80
CA LYS A 155 1.62 9.62 -10.66
C LYS A 155 0.37 8.76 -10.68
#